data_39fe85e39eb22ae420fae701c8a2cb08
#
_entry.id   39fe85e39eb22ae420fae701c8a2cb08
#
_cell.length_a   1.000
_cell.length_b   1.000
_cell.length_c   1.000
_cell.angle_alpha   90.00
_cell.angle_beta   90.00
_cell.angle_gamma   90.00
#
_symmetry.space_group_name_H-M   'P 1'
#
loop_
_entity.id
_entity.type
_entity.pdbx_description
1 polymer ?
#
loop_
_entity_poly.entity_id
_entity_poly.type
_entity_poly.pdbx_seq_one_letter_code
_entity_poly.pdbx_strand_id
1 'polypeptide(L)'
;MILGAPARSLPLLPFHPRDVLPALPHGIAWPTLNRLHNAVDLLPEFVAAVSSPSDRNLSSWKGACFYKNEAWLEFTEPKEANSSGGGILYIKTSNAHSWTCMDLYIFATPYRVTWDYYFIGRTHTMEIKEWQEGELDYVKDKGISVFLMKAGMLGTLMALWDVLPIFSNTGWGQDANIEFLKRHMKTKFVERPQSMSNFSTDDIQSGDFLALSKIRGRWGGFETLEKWVTGAYAGHTAFALRDEQGKLWVGESGHENKEGQEIIAVLTWDDWWKQQLADDANPHIVVLPLSSAMREKFNLTAAWEYARSMDGKPYGYHNMIFSWIDTPVDNYPPQLDSNLVASVLTVWTRLQPEYAANMWNEALNKRLDTQGLDLPGVMREAEHRGIPFEELLAIPEKDDWIYSDGKSTSCVAFVLQMYKEAGLFGELASSIQVTEFTIRDAYMLSFFEKNSSRLPKWCNAHDDPPLPFCQILGTYRMELPDYNTLVPYASMDERCPSVPPDYYRPSGC
;
A
#
# COMPACT_ATOMS: atom_id res chain seq x y z
N MET A 1 -1.82 2.93 42.66
CA MET A 1 -0.83 3.99 42.48
C MET A 1 0.49 3.34 42.06
N ILE A 2 0.80 3.29 40.77
CA ILE A 2 2.13 2.97 40.31
C ILE A 2 2.48 4.11 39.32
N LEU A 3 3.42 4.92 39.76
CA LEU A 3 3.92 6.09 39.07
C LEU A 3 4.70 5.64 37.83
N GLY A 4 4.21 6.01 36.67
CA GLY A 4 4.95 5.90 35.40
C GLY A 4 6.14 6.84 35.41
N ALA A 5 7.34 6.29 35.25
CA ALA A 5 8.53 7.07 35.02
C ALA A 5 8.49 7.68 33.60
N PRO A 6 8.87 8.95 33.43
CA PRO A 6 8.92 9.58 32.10
C PRO A 6 9.99 8.89 31.25
N ALA A 7 9.60 8.51 30.03
CA ALA A 7 10.55 8.05 29.01
C ALA A 7 11.62 9.11 28.80
N ARG A 8 12.85 8.81 29.18
CA ARG A 8 14.03 9.66 28.86
C ARG A 8 14.21 9.62 27.34
N SER A 9 13.98 10.76 26.72
CA SER A 9 14.43 11.00 25.35
C SER A 9 15.95 10.81 25.30
N LEU A 10 16.39 9.82 24.55
CA LEU A 10 17.80 9.69 24.19
C LEU A 10 18.20 10.97 23.45
N PRO A 11 19.32 11.63 23.83
CA PRO A 11 19.78 12.80 23.11
C PRO A 11 20.12 12.36 21.68
N LEU A 12 19.45 12.97 20.70
CA LEU A 12 19.80 12.88 19.30
C LEU A 12 21.26 13.29 19.14
N LEU A 13 22.09 12.34 18.76
CA LEU A 13 23.46 12.64 18.37
C LEU A 13 23.41 13.53 17.12
N PRO A 14 24.01 14.72 17.13
CA PRO A 14 23.96 15.65 16.02
C PRO A 14 24.95 15.27 14.90
N PHE A 15 25.19 13.96 14.70
CA PHE A 15 26.12 13.48 13.70
C PHE A 15 25.37 13.09 12.44
N HIS A 16 25.59 13.84 11.38
CA HIS A 16 25.31 13.40 10.04
C HIS A 16 26.16 12.14 9.77
N PRO A 17 25.63 11.07 9.12
CA PRO A 17 26.45 9.91 8.73
C PRO A 17 27.74 10.29 7.99
N ARG A 18 27.77 11.47 7.36
CA ARG A 18 28.95 12.07 6.74
C ARG A 18 30.08 12.41 7.71
N ASP A 19 29.76 12.65 8.97
CA ASP A 19 30.74 13.09 9.98
C ASP A 19 31.43 11.93 10.67
N VAL A 20 30.85 10.72 10.57
CA VAL A 20 31.37 9.49 11.20
C VAL A 20 32.21 8.64 10.22
N LEU A 21 32.20 8.99 8.93
CA LEU A 21 32.82 8.20 7.86
C LEU A 21 34.07 8.85 7.20
N PRO A 22 34.82 9.77 7.82
CA PRO A 22 36.05 10.30 7.20
C PRO A 22 37.15 9.25 7.05
N ALA A 23 37.02 8.07 7.66
CA ALA A 23 38.01 6.99 7.60
C ALA A 23 37.80 5.97 6.47
N LEU A 24 36.69 6.04 5.71
CA LEU A 24 36.47 5.18 4.56
C LEU A 24 37.02 5.82 3.28
N PRO A 25 37.72 5.05 2.42
CA PRO A 25 38.25 5.57 1.17
C PRO A 25 37.14 6.22 0.33
N HIS A 26 37.28 7.49 0.01
CA HIS A 26 36.31 8.33 -0.71
C HIS A 26 35.76 7.70 -2.01
N GLY A 27 36.55 6.84 -2.68
CA GLY A 27 36.12 6.22 -3.93
C GLY A 27 35.11 5.08 -3.80
N ILE A 28 34.93 4.53 -2.59
CA ILE A 28 34.08 3.34 -2.36
C ILE A 28 32.79 3.73 -1.59
N ALA A 29 32.89 4.65 -0.66
CA ALA A 29 31.77 5.00 0.22
C ALA A 29 30.73 5.92 -0.45
N TRP A 30 31.16 6.91 -1.24
CA TRP A 30 30.28 7.92 -1.78
C TRP A 30 29.30 7.46 -2.87
N PRO A 31 29.67 6.64 -3.86
CA PRO A 31 28.71 6.11 -4.81
C PRO A 31 27.69 5.19 -4.16
N THR A 32 28.10 4.44 -3.14
CA THR A 32 27.22 3.56 -2.37
C THR A 32 26.28 4.37 -1.49
N LEU A 33 26.79 5.34 -0.73
CA LEU A 33 26.00 6.22 0.13
C LEU A 33 24.98 7.07 -0.66
N ASN A 34 25.33 7.56 -1.86
CA ASN A 34 24.37 8.28 -2.70
C ASN A 34 23.27 7.39 -3.29
N ARG A 35 23.49 6.07 -3.38
CA ARG A 35 22.45 5.08 -3.75
C ARG A 35 21.56 4.72 -2.56
N LEU A 36 22.01 4.92 -1.33
CA LEU A 36 21.37 4.49 -0.08
C LEU A 36 20.14 5.33 0.33
N HIS A 37 19.72 6.29 -0.47
CA HIS A 37 18.61 7.20 -0.12
C HIS A 37 17.34 6.97 -0.95
N ASN A 38 17.14 5.76 -1.45
CA ASN A 38 15.94 5.46 -2.23
C ASN A 38 15.11 4.39 -1.50
N ALA A 39 13.84 4.68 -1.18
CA ALA A 39 12.94 3.72 -0.55
C ALA A 39 12.72 2.46 -1.41
N VAL A 40 12.92 2.55 -2.73
CA VAL A 40 12.93 1.40 -3.64
C VAL A 40 14.03 0.39 -3.27
N ASP A 41 15.12 0.84 -2.60
CA ASP A 41 16.18 -0.04 -2.13
C ASP A 41 15.76 -0.95 -0.95
N LEU A 42 14.58 -0.70 -0.36
CA LEU A 42 13.94 -1.62 0.59
C LEU A 42 13.18 -2.76 -0.08
N LEU A 43 12.90 -2.65 -1.37
CA LEU A 43 12.26 -3.73 -2.11
C LEU A 43 13.32 -4.77 -2.50
N PRO A 44 13.17 -6.02 -2.04
CA PRO A 44 14.08 -7.08 -2.42
C PRO A 44 13.89 -7.44 -3.90
N GLU A 45 15.00 -7.75 -4.58
CA GLU A 45 15.02 -8.22 -5.95
C GLU A 45 15.02 -9.75 -5.97
N PHE A 46 14.06 -10.35 -6.68
CA PHE A 46 14.08 -11.78 -6.95
C PHE A 46 15.28 -12.11 -7.85
N VAL A 47 16.14 -13.04 -7.41
CA VAL A 47 17.36 -13.39 -8.13
C VAL A 47 17.41 -14.86 -8.56
N ALA A 48 16.72 -15.76 -7.88
CA ALA A 48 16.68 -17.18 -8.22
C ALA A 48 15.53 -17.90 -7.50
N ALA A 49 15.09 -19.02 -8.08
CA ALA A 49 14.40 -20.09 -7.38
C ALA A 49 15.31 -21.33 -7.35
N VAL A 50 15.39 -21.99 -6.20
CA VAL A 50 16.34 -23.08 -5.97
C VAL A 50 15.61 -24.31 -5.46
N SER A 51 15.61 -25.38 -6.26
CA SER A 51 14.85 -26.61 -6.01
C SER A 51 15.70 -27.89 -5.94
N SER A 52 16.95 -27.82 -6.40
CA SER A 52 17.77 -29.03 -6.59
C SER A 52 19.26 -28.75 -6.55
N PRO A 53 20.09 -29.80 -6.41
CA PRO A 53 21.55 -29.70 -6.53
C PRO A 53 22.04 -29.26 -7.92
N SER A 54 21.25 -29.49 -8.97
CA SER A 54 21.59 -29.12 -10.35
C SER A 54 21.51 -27.62 -10.61
N ASP A 55 20.75 -26.86 -9.78
CA ASP A 55 20.56 -25.43 -9.94
C ASP A 55 21.84 -24.61 -9.76
N ARG A 56 22.87 -25.21 -9.16
CA ARG A 56 24.18 -24.59 -9.01
C ARG A 56 24.73 -23.97 -10.30
N ASN A 57 24.45 -24.56 -11.44
CA ASN A 57 24.95 -24.10 -12.73
C ASN A 57 23.95 -23.24 -13.50
N LEU A 58 22.70 -23.17 -13.05
CA LEU A 58 21.61 -22.50 -13.73
C LEU A 58 21.34 -21.11 -13.14
N SER A 59 21.54 -20.94 -11.84
CA SER A 59 21.19 -19.74 -11.12
C SER A 59 22.44 -19.01 -10.65
N SER A 60 22.95 -18.08 -11.45
CA SER A 60 24.02 -17.18 -11.03
C SER A 60 23.59 -15.73 -11.17
N TRP A 61 23.85 -14.93 -10.15
CA TRP A 61 23.49 -13.50 -10.12
C TRP A 61 24.62 -12.64 -9.57
N LYS A 62 24.48 -11.34 -9.79
CA LYS A 62 25.37 -10.34 -9.23
C LYS A 62 24.72 -9.74 -7.98
N GLY A 63 25.42 -9.84 -6.84
CA GLY A 63 25.04 -9.19 -5.59
C GLY A 63 25.49 -7.74 -5.50
N ALA A 64 25.17 -7.08 -4.39
CA ALA A 64 25.68 -5.75 -4.07
C ALA A 64 27.18 -5.81 -3.75
N CYS A 65 27.63 -6.87 -3.09
CA CYS A 65 29.01 -7.07 -2.65
C CYS A 65 29.76 -8.12 -3.45
N PHE A 66 29.11 -9.14 -3.95
CA PHE A 66 29.75 -10.23 -4.67
C PHE A 66 29.31 -10.25 -6.13
N TYR A 67 30.28 -10.26 -7.04
CA TYR A 67 30.00 -10.25 -8.49
C TYR A 67 29.45 -11.57 -9.02
N LYS A 68 29.70 -12.67 -8.31
CA LYS A 68 29.21 -13.98 -8.70
C LYS A 68 28.70 -14.73 -7.50
N ASN A 69 27.42 -15.06 -7.55
CA ASN A 69 26.72 -15.87 -6.57
C ASN A 69 26.08 -17.06 -7.25
N GLU A 70 26.07 -18.18 -6.58
CA GLU A 70 25.48 -19.44 -7.03
C GLU A 70 24.72 -20.04 -5.86
N ALA A 71 23.58 -20.70 -6.12
CA ALA A 71 22.82 -21.40 -5.09
C ALA A 71 22.40 -22.79 -5.56
N TRP A 72 22.26 -23.72 -4.61
CA TRP A 72 21.69 -25.04 -4.83
C TRP A 72 21.12 -25.59 -3.52
N LEU A 73 20.21 -26.55 -3.64
CA LEU A 73 19.53 -27.18 -2.51
C LEU A 73 19.83 -28.69 -2.49
N GLU A 74 20.19 -29.19 -1.34
CA GLU A 74 20.33 -30.63 -1.07
C GLU A 74 19.23 -31.03 -0.06
N PHE A 75 18.46 -32.04 -0.38
CA PHE A 75 17.45 -32.59 0.53
C PHE A 75 18.11 -33.56 1.51
N THR A 76 17.70 -33.51 2.77
CA THR A 76 18.15 -34.45 3.80
C THR A 76 17.04 -35.44 4.13
N GLU A 77 17.41 -36.72 4.28
CA GLU A 77 16.44 -37.73 4.61
C GLU A 77 15.84 -37.56 6.01
N PRO A 78 14.61 -38.02 6.24
CA PRO A 78 13.97 -37.97 7.54
C PRO A 78 14.82 -38.70 8.59
N LYS A 79 15.06 -38.07 9.72
CA LYS A 79 15.75 -38.70 10.86
C LYS A 79 14.85 -39.63 11.68
N GLU A 80 13.53 -39.41 11.58
CA GLU A 80 12.49 -40.15 12.27
C GLU A 80 11.40 -40.59 11.28
N ALA A 81 10.68 -41.68 11.58
CA ALA A 81 9.71 -42.27 10.66
C ALA A 81 8.52 -41.32 10.30
N ASN A 82 8.22 -40.31 11.15
CA ASN A 82 7.15 -39.34 10.96
C ASN A 82 7.64 -37.95 10.53
N SER A 83 8.91 -37.76 10.26
CA SER A 83 9.46 -36.45 9.81
C SER A 83 9.41 -36.35 8.29
N SER A 84 9.10 -35.17 7.78
CA SER A 84 9.13 -34.85 6.35
C SER A 84 10.54 -34.65 5.79
N GLY A 85 11.59 -34.92 6.60
CA GLY A 85 12.97 -34.60 6.24
C GLY A 85 13.26 -33.12 6.26
N GLY A 86 14.44 -32.74 5.81
CA GLY A 86 14.88 -31.35 5.79
C GLY A 86 15.65 -31.03 4.50
N GLY A 87 16.41 -29.95 4.52
CA GLY A 87 17.24 -29.53 3.42
C GLY A 87 18.41 -28.64 3.84
N ILE A 88 19.40 -28.55 3.03
CA ILE A 88 20.50 -27.60 3.17
C ILE A 88 20.56 -26.75 1.91
N LEU A 89 20.26 -25.48 2.06
CA LEU A 89 20.42 -24.48 1.00
C LEU A 89 21.89 -23.98 1.07
N TYR A 90 22.57 -24.08 -0.03
CA TYR A 90 23.92 -23.58 -0.19
C TYR A 90 23.92 -22.30 -1.01
N ILE A 91 24.63 -21.30 -0.54
CA ILE A 91 24.88 -20.05 -1.24
C ILE A 91 26.38 -19.86 -1.35
N LYS A 92 26.94 -19.93 -2.57
CA LYS A 92 28.33 -19.66 -2.82
C LYS A 92 28.50 -18.24 -3.34
N THR A 93 29.22 -17.44 -2.58
CA THR A 93 29.56 -16.07 -2.94
C THR A 93 31.03 -15.97 -3.34
N SER A 94 31.34 -15.24 -4.40
CA SER A 94 32.71 -15.07 -4.89
C SER A 94 32.91 -13.72 -5.56
N ASN A 95 34.21 -13.38 -5.76
CA ASN A 95 34.61 -12.13 -6.39
C ASN A 95 34.03 -10.89 -5.64
N ALA A 96 34.37 -10.77 -4.36
CA ALA A 96 34.00 -9.62 -3.57
C ALA A 96 34.53 -8.31 -4.18
N HIS A 97 33.65 -7.37 -4.32
CA HIS A 97 34.02 -6.03 -4.81
C HIS A 97 34.58 -5.16 -3.66
N SER A 98 34.24 -5.48 -2.42
CA SER A 98 34.82 -4.87 -1.22
C SER A 98 34.78 -5.87 -0.08
N TRP A 99 35.82 -5.87 0.76
CA TRP A 99 35.89 -6.72 1.95
C TRP A 99 35.09 -6.16 3.13
N THR A 100 34.55 -4.93 3.00
CA THR A 100 33.78 -4.25 4.05
C THR A 100 32.28 -4.24 3.79
N CYS A 101 31.82 -4.84 2.70
CA CYS A 101 30.40 -4.83 2.38
C CYS A 101 29.72 -6.18 2.65
N MET A 102 28.42 -6.17 2.86
CA MET A 102 27.62 -7.34 3.19
C MET A 102 26.38 -7.40 2.29
N ASP A 103 26.18 -8.55 1.64
CA ASP A 103 24.93 -8.86 0.98
C ASP A 103 23.92 -9.36 2.01
N LEU A 104 22.67 -8.92 1.90
CA LEU A 104 21.55 -9.40 2.67
C LEU A 104 20.57 -10.11 1.74
N TYR A 105 20.22 -11.34 2.10
CA TYR A 105 19.33 -12.20 1.36
C TYR A 105 18.07 -12.51 2.16
N ILE A 106 16.97 -12.65 1.46
CA ILE A 106 15.71 -13.19 1.98
C ILE A 106 15.42 -14.48 1.22
N PHE A 107 15.06 -15.52 1.94
CA PHE A 107 14.67 -16.83 1.41
C PHE A 107 13.23 -17.09 1.77
N ALA A 108 12.41 -17.41 0.78
CA ALA A 108 10.98 -17.51 0.97
C ALA A 108 10.36 -18.70 0.23
N THR A 109 9.38 -19.29 0.89
CA THR A 109 8.35 -20.14 0.31
C THR A 109 6.99 -19.63 0.79
N PRO A 110 5.85 -20.08 0.26
CA PRO A 110 4.53 -19.74 0.85
C PRO A 110 4.37 -20.22 2.30
N TYR A 111 5.26 -21.07 2.78
CA TYR A 111 5.24 -21.65 4.12
C TYR A 111 6.13 -20.92 5.11
N ARG A 112 7.26 -20.36 4.67
CA ARG A 112 8.22 -19.68 5.54
C ARG A 112 9.01 -18.60 4.83
N VAL A 113 9.39 -17.58 5.59
CA VAL A 113 10.37 -16.57 5.18
C VAL A 113 11.48 -16.53 6.21
N THR A 114 12.71 -16.47 5.75
CA THR A 114 13.92 -16.32 6.57
C THR A 114 14.88 -15.39 5.87
N TRP A 115 15.90 -14.91 6.57
CA TRP A 115 16.91 -14.03 6.02
C TRP A 115 18.28 -14.38 6.57
N ASP A 116 19.33 -14.07 5.79
CA ASP A 116 20.73 -14.23 6.19
C ASP A 116 21.59 -13.16 5.51
N TYR A 117 22.82 -12.96 6.02
CA TYR A 117 23.73 -11.97 5.49
C TYR A 117 25.13 -12.56 5.28
N TYR A 118 25.79 -12.12 4.19
CA TYR A 118 27.08 -12.66 3.80
C TYR A 118 28.10 -11.55 3.56
N PHE A 119 29.24 -11.65 4.21
CA PHE A 119 30.32 -10.68 4.15
C PHE A 119 31.68 -11.27 3.75
N ILE A 120 31.77 -12.59 3.59
CA ILE A 120 32.98 -13.29 3.18
C ILE A 120 32.64 -14.15 1.97
N GLY A 121 33.50 -14.07 0.93
CA GLY A 121 33.38 -14.95 -0.24
C GLY A 121 33.68 -16.41 0.10
N ARG A 122 32.62 -17.19 0.31
CA ARG A 122 32.67 -18.63 0.60
C ARG A 122 31.36 -19.30 0.26
N THR A 123 31.30 -20.60 0.48
CA THR A 123 30.00 -21.29 0.51
C THR A 123 29.39 -21.14 1.90
N HIS A 124 28.22 -20.60 1.95
CA HIS A 124 27.36 -20.46 3.13
C HIS A 124 26.28 -21.52 3.07
N THR A 125 25.78 -21.94 4.22
CA THR A 125 24.73 -22.96 4.33
C THR A 125 23.64 -22.48 5.24
N MET A 126 22.40 -22.72 4.82
CA MET A 126 21.20 -22.52 5.64
C MET A 126 20.50 -23.88 5.80
N GLU A 127 20.38 -24.35 7.03
CA GLU A 127 19.76 -25.63 7.34
C GLU A 127 18.25 -25.44 7.55
N ILE A 128 17.45 -26.19 6.81
CA ILE A 128 16.02 -26.38 7.02
C ILE A 128 15.88 -27.74 7.73
N LYS A 129 15.60 -27.68 9.03
CA LYS A 129 15.58 -28.89 9.87
C LYS A 129 14.45 -29.84 9.48
N GLU A 130 13.29 -29.28 9.14
CA GLU A 130 12.09 -30.03 8.82
C GLU A 130 11.21 -29.20 7.89
N TRP A 131 10.67 -29.87 6.86
CA TRP A 131 9.67 -29.28 5.97
C TRP A 131 8.30 -29.29 6.63
N GLN A 132 7.55 -28.22 6.42
CA GLN A 132 6.12 -28.18 6.78
C GLN A 132 5.32 -29.10 5.85
N GLU A 133 4.11 -29.47 6.27
CA GLU A 133 3.22 -30.29 5.43
C GLU A 133 2.96 -29.59 4.07
N GLY A 134 3.25 -30.29 2.98
CA GLY A 134 3.17 -29.77 1.61
C GLY A 134 4.34 -28.88 1.17
N GLU A 135 5.21 -28.40 2.06
CA GLU A 135 6.33 -27.52 1.69
C GLU A 135 7.40 -28.26 0.86
N LEU A 136 7.66 -29.51 1.19
CA LEU A 136 8.63 -30.32 0.45
C LEU A 136 8.24 -30.47 -1.04
N ASP A 137 6.98 -30.73 -1.31
CA ASP A 137 6.48 -30.90 -2.68
C ASP A 137 6.52 -29.56 -3.43
N TYR A 138 6.14 -28.48 -2.76
CA TYR A 138 6.27 -27.13 -3.31
C TYR A 138 7.71 -26.80 -3.68
N VAL A 139 8.65 -27.01 -2.75
CA VAL A 139 10.08 -26.70 -2.97
C VAL A 139 10.70 -27.56 -4.06
N LYS A 140 10.31 -28.82 -4.20
CA LYS A 140 10.77 -29.67 -5.31
C LYS A 140 10.31 -29.17 -6.67
N ASP A 141 9.14 -28.58 -6.72
CA ASP A 141 8.53 -28.09 -7.96
C ASP A 141 8.93 -26.63 -8.27
N LYS A 142 8.78 -25.73 -7.31
CA LYS A 142 8.98 -24.28 -7.49
C LYS A 142 10.29 -23.74 -6.93
N GLY A 143 10.90 -24.47 -6.02
CA GLY A 143 12.12 -24.04 -5.33
C GLY A 143 11.86 -23.09 -4.16
N ILE A 144 12.95 -22.74 -3.50
CA ILE A 144 13.01 -21.65 -2.52
C ILE A 144 13.32 -20.37 -3.29
N SER A 145 12.46 -19.39 -3.19
CA SER A 145 12.69 -18.05 -3.76
C SER A 145 13.83 -17.36 -3.01
N VAL A 146 14.80 -16.85 -3.75
CA VAL A 146 15.95 -16.12 -3.24
C VAL A 146 15.83 -14.66 -3.66
N PHE A 147 15.81 -13.77 -2.68
CA PHE A 147 15.80 -12.33 -2.90
C PHE A 147 17.08 -11.70 -2.38
N LEU A 148 17.55 -10.72 -3.13
CA LEU A 148 18.70 -9.88 -2.76
C LEU A 148 18.22 -8.47 -2.37
N MET A 149 18.67 -7.99 -1.22
CA MET A 149 18.56 -6.58 -0.86
C MET A 149 19.64 -5.78 -1.60
N LYS A 150 19.26 -5.05 -2.66
CA LYS A 150 20.20 -4.34 -3.56
C LYS A 150 21.11 -3.35 -2.84
N ALA A 151 20.64 -2.76 -1.76
CA ALA A 151 21.42 -1.84 -0.95
C ALA A 151 22.45 -2.52 -0.04
N GLY A 152 22.45 -3.87 0.04
CA GLY A 152 23.22 -4.64 1.00
C GLY A 152 22.75 -4.38 2.44
N MET A 153 23.42 -4.97 3.43
CA MET A 153 23.02 -4.87 4.84
C MET A 153 22.98 -3.42 5.35
N LEU A 154 24.07 -2.66 5.14
CA LEU A 154 24.14 -1.29 5.64
C LEU A 154 23.12 -0.37 4.95
N GLY A 155 22.97 -0.53 3.64
CA GLY A 155 22.00 0.25 2.89
C GLY A 155 20.56 -0.02 3.31
N THR A 156 20.23 -1.28 3.54
CA THR A 156 18.92 -1.69 4.04
C THR A 156 18.64 -1.10 5.42
N LEU A 157 19.62 -1.15 6.34
CA LEU A 157 19.46 -0.56 7.67
C LEU A 157 19.31 0.96 7.61
N MET A 158 20.04 1.64 6.72
CA MET A 158 19.90 3.09 6.53
C MET A 158 18.55 3.45 5.90
N ALA A 159 18.10 2.70 4.92
CA ALA A 159 16.78 2.91 4.31
C ALA A 159 15.64 2.65 5.32
N LEU A 160 15.77 1.64 6.18
CA LEU A 160 14.84 1.44 7.30
C LEU A 160 14.87 2.63 8.28
N TRP A 161 16.05 3.16 8.57
CA TRP A 161 16.18 4.35 9.41
C TRP A 161 15.51 5.58 8.79
N ASP A 162 15.52 5.72 7.48
CA ASP A 162 14.83 6.82 6.76
C ASP A 162 13.30 6.61 6.71
N VAL A 163 12.82 5.36 6.71
CA VAL A 163 11.39 5.04 6.62
C VAL A 163 10.70 4.95 7.99
N LEU A 164 11.36 4.38 9.01
CA LEU A 164 10.74 4.23 10.34
C LEU A 164 10.21 5.54 10.94
N PRO A 165 10.86 6.70 10.77
CA PRO A 165 10.36 7.97 11.28
C PRO A 165 9.00 8.39 10.77
N ILE A 166 8.60 7.99 9.55
CA ILE A 166 7.31 8.39 8.96
C ILE A 166 6.12 7.97 9.83
N PHE A 167 6.26 6.93 10.65
CA PHE A 167 5.22 6.44 11.56
C PHE A 167 5.21 7.15 12.93
N SER A 168 6.14 8.10 13.16
CA SER A 168 6.25 8.81 14.42
C SER A 168 5.24 9.96 14.53
N ASN A 169 4.54 10.05 15.66
CA ASN A 169 3.64 11.17 15.95
C ASN A 169 4.41 12.36 16.57
N THR A 170 5.40 12.85 15.83
CA THR A 170 6.27 13.97 16.22
C THR A 170 6.48 14.93 15.06
N GLY A 171 7.02 16.14 15.32
CA GLY A 171 7.46 17.04 14.24
C GLY A 171 8.49 16.39 13.32
N TRP A 172 9.41 15.59 13.88
CA TRP A 172 10.37 14.82 13.08
C TRP A 172 9.70 13.78 12.16
N GLY A 173 8.64 13.10 12.65
CA GLY A 173 7.85 12.19 11.83
C GLY A 173 7.13 12.92 10.68
N GLN A 174 6.60 14.10 10.95
CA GLN A 174 6.01 14.96 9.91
C GLN A 174 7.04 15.36 8.85
N ASP A 175 8.22 15.83 9.29
CA ASP A 175 9.29 16.20 8.36
C ASP A 175 9.75 15.01 7.52
N ALA A 176 9.83 13.81 8.12
CA ALA A 176 10.17 12.59 7.41
C ALA A 176 9.12 12.22 6.33
N ASN A 177 7.82 12.34 6.65
CA ASN A 177 6.74 12.13 5.66
C ASN A 177 6.84 13.14 4.50
N ILE A 178 7.02 14.42 4.82
CA ILE A 178 7.16 15.49 3.83
C ILE A 178 8.37 15.22 2.92
N GLU A 179 9.54 14.91 3.49
CA GLU A 179 10.75 14.63 2.71
C GLU A 179 10.63 13.35 1.88
N PHE A 180 9.96 12.32 2.40
CA PHE A 180 9.66 11.10 1.66
C PHE A 180 8.82 11.41 0.41
N LEU A 181 7.70 12.12 0.57
CA LEU A 181 6.80 12.47 -0.53
C LEU A 181 7.45 13.43 -1.54
N LYS A 182 8.23 14.40 -1.08
CA LYS A 182 9.02 15.27 -1.99
C LYS A 182 10.01 14.48 -2.83
N ARG A 183 10.73 13.55 -2.20
CA ARG A 183 11.79 12.76 -2.86
C ARG A 183 11.21 11.76 -3.86
N HIS A 184 10.20 11.01 -3.45
CA HIS A 184 9.69 9.86 -4.21
C HIS A 184 8.54 10.19 -5.14
N MET A 185 7.71 11.17 -4.80
CA MET A 185 6.56 11.58 -5.60
C MET A 185 6.72 12.99 -6.22
N LYS A 186 7.79 13.71 -5.88
CA LYS A 186 8.00 15.11 -6.30
C LYS A 186 6.88 16.05 -5.82
N THR A 187 6.18 15.69 -4.74
CA THR A 187 5.11 16.48 -4.16
C THR A 187 5.65 17.83 -3.68
N LYS A 188 4.91 18.88 -3.95
CA LYS A 188 5.23 20.22 -3.44
C LYS A 188 4.44 20.47 -2.16
N PHE A 189 5.15 20.87 -1.10
CA PHE A 189 4.54 21.30 0.14
C PHE A 189 4.66 22.79 0.27
N VAL A 190 3.57 23.49 -0.05
CA VAL A 190 3.45 24.94 0.08
C VAL A 190 2.63 25.22 1.32
N GLU A 191 3.20 25.95 2.28
CA GLU A 191 2.48 26.33 3.49
C GLU A 191 1.29 27.25 3.16
N ARG A 192 0.18 27.05 3.85
CA ARG A 192 -1.00 27.90 3.74
C ARG A 192 -0.92 29.00 4.80
N PRO A 193 -1.30 30.23 4.44
CA PRO A 193 -1.36 31.36 5.39
C PRO A 193 -2.32 31.12 6.55
N GLN A 194 -3.34 30.32 6.32
CA GLN A 194 -4.36 29.93 7.28
C GLN A 194 -4.63 28.43 7.19
N SER A 195 -4.41 27.73 8.31
CA SER A 195 -4.58 26.26 8.35
C SER A 195 -6.04 25.80 8.27
N MET A 196 -6.98 26.66 8.63
CA MET A 196 -8.42 26.38 8.56
C MET A 196 -9.12 27.51 7.83
N SER A 197 -9.93 27.16 6.81
CA SER A 197 -10.76 28.12 6.08
C SER A 197 -12.00 28.48 6.89
N ASN A 198 -12.45 29.71 6.76
CA ASN A 198 -13.73 30.14 7.32
C ASN A 198 -14.86 29.76 6.35
N PHE A 199 -15.26 28.48 6.38
CA PHE A 199 -16.29 27.94 5.49
C PHE A 199 -17.66 27.82 6.17
N SER A 200 -18.72 27.83 5.36
CA SER A 200 -20.07 27.48 5.81
C SER A 200 -20.38 26.03 5.47
N THR A 201 -20.91 25.28 6.43
CA THR A 201 -21.44 23.94 6.17
C THR A 201 -22.59 23.95 5.19
N ASP A 202 -23.29 25.06 5.02
CA ASP A 202 -24.39 25.22 4.04
C ASP A 202 -23.91 25.09 2.59
N ASP A 203 -22.64 25.36 2.34
CA ASP A 203 -22.03 25.25 1.02
C ASP A 203 -21.64 23.79 0.66
N ILE A 204 -21.60 22.88 1.64
CA ILE A 204 -21.31 21.46 1.43
C ILE A 204 -22.60 20.71 1.16
N GLN A 205 -22.67 20.03 0.04
CA GLN A 205 -23.91 19.40 -0.45
C GLN A 205 -23.81 17.88 -0.43
N SER A 206 -24.97 17.21 -0.53
CA SER A 206 -25.02 15.75 -0.67
C SER A 206 -24.25 15.29 -1.91
N GLY A 207 -23.43 14.27 -1.74
CA GLY A 207 -22.59 13.72 -2.77
C GLY A 207 -21.23 14.42 -2.94
N ASP A 208 -20.93 15.48 -2.19
CA ASP A 208 -19.59 16.07 -2.22
C ASP A 208 -18.58 15.09 -1.66
N PHE A 209 -17.46 14.97 -2.37
CA PHE A 209 -16.34 14.09 -2.02
C PHE A 209 -15.39 14.82 -1.07
N LEU A 210 -14.97 14.15 -0.04
CA LEU A 210 -13.97 14.63 0.89
C LEU A 210 -12.68 13.82 0.68
N ALA A 211 -11.60 14.49 0.30
CA ALA A 211 -10.29 13.86 0.25
C ALA A 211 -9.44 14.34 1.42
N LEU A 212 -8.83 13.41 2.12
CA LEU A 212 -8.06 13.65 3.33
C LEU A 212 -6.61 13.20 3.13
N SER A 213 -5.70 13.87 3.84
CA SER A 213 -4.29 13.50 3.85
C SER A 213 -3.70 13.77 5.21
N LYS A 214 -3.17 12.74 5.85
CA LYS A 214 -2.40 12.82 7.09
C LYS A 214 -0.90 12.74 6.77
N ILE A 215 -0.09 13.44 7.53
CA ILE A 215 1.37 13.52 7.31
C ILE A 215 2.17 13.28 8.59
N ARG A 216 1.53 12.81 9.65
CA ARG A 216 2.18 12.55 10.93
C ARG A 216 1.55 11.36 11.63
N GLY A 217 2.32 10.66 12.46
CA GLY A 217 1.85 9.53 13.24
C GLY A 217 1.71 8.24 12.42
N ARG A 218 1.18 7.22 13.05
CA ARG A 218 0.98 5.90 12.43
C ARG A 218 0.21 6.01 11.11
N TRP A 219 -0.91 6.70 11.12
CA TRP A 219 -1.76 6.86 9.94
C TRP A 219 -1.10 7.71 8.86
N GLY A 220 -0.39 8.79 9.24
CA GLY A 220 0.39 9.58 8.29
C GLY A 220 1.46 8.76 7.59
N GLY A 221 2.12 7.83 8.29
CA GLY A 221 3.10 6.92 7.70
C GLY A 221 2.46 5.93 6.72
N PHE A 222 1.33 5.30 7.09
CA PHE A 222 0.60 4.42 6.20
C PHE A 222 0.10 5.15 4.96
N GLU A 223 -0.53 6.31 5.12
CA GLU A 223 -0.99 7.12 3.99
C GLU A 223 0.17 7.59 3.09
N THR A 224 1.35 7.84 3.65
CA THR A 224 2.54 8.19 2.86
C THR A 224 2.97 7.04 1.96
N LEU A 225 2.96 5.81 2.48
CA LEU A 225 3.25 4.62 1.67
C LEU A 225 2.15 4.36 0.63
N GLU A 226 0.89 4.49 1.02
CA GLU A 226 -0.25 4.37 0.10
C GLU A 226 -0.15 5.36 -1.06
N LYS A 227 0.06 6.65 -0.76
CA LYS A 227 0.27 7.68 -1.77
C LYS A 227 1.40 7.33 -2.72
N TRP A 228 2.49 6.81 -2.18
CA TRP A 228 3.64 6.41 -2.99
C TRP A 228 3.33 5.21 -3.89
N VAL A 229 2.67 4.18 -3.37
CA VAL A 229 2.32 2.98 -4.14
C VAL A 229 1.28 3.27 -5.21
N THR A 230 0.25 4.05 -4.89
CA THR A 230 -0.89 4.32 -5.79
C THR A 230 -0.73 5.57 -6.64
N GLY A 231 0.27 6.40 -6.37
CA GLY A 231 0.40 7.72 -7.01
C GLY A 231 -0.68 8.72 -6.57
N ALA A 232 -1.50 8.40 -5.57
CA ALA A 232 -2.49 9.29 -5.00
C ALA A 232 -1.84 10.41 -4.17
N TYR A 233 -2.51 11.56 -4.07
CA TYR A 233 -2.07 12.67 -3.22
C TYR A 233 -2.96 12.85 -1.99
N ALA A 234 -3.97 12.01 -1.86
CA ALA A 234 -4.78 11.82 -0.67
C ALA A 234 -4.63 10.38 -0.17
N GLY A 235 -4.77 10.16 1.13
CA GLY A 235 -4.63 8.85 1.76
C GLY A 235 -5.93 8.35 2.39
N HIS A 236 -7.00 9.16 2.38
CA HIS A 236 -8.30 8.76 2.89
C HIS A 236 -9.42 9.52 2.18
N THR A 237 -10.63 8.94 2.16
CA THR A 237 -11.80 9.52 1.52
C THR A 237 -13.06 9.36 2.35
N ALA A 238 -13.95 10.34 2.21
CA ALA A 238 -15.29 10.33 2.78
C ALA A 238 -16.25 11.03 1.82
N PHE A 239 -17.54 11.00 2.12
CA PHE A 239 -18.55 11.77 1.39
C PHE A 239 -19.51 12.50 2.34
N ALA A 240 -20.10 13.57 1.84
CA ALA A 240 -21.09 14.34 2.56
C ALA A 240 -22.51 13.95 2.14
N LEU A 241 -23.46 13.90 3.08
CA LEU A 241 -24.89 13.74 2.83
C LEU A 241 -25.70 14.70 3.70
N ARG A 242 -26.81 15.18 3.18
CA ARG A 242 -27.82 15.91 3.99
C ARG A 242 -29.04 15.03 4.20
N ASP A 243 -29.55 15.03 5.44
CA ASP A 243 -30.80 14.36 5.75
C ASP A 243 -32.02 15.22 5.34
N GLU A 244 -33.20 14.68 5.59
CA GLU A 244 -34.49 15.37 5.28
C GLU A 244 -34.67 16.71 6.04
N GLN A 245 -33.96 16.87 7.17
CA GLN A 245 -33.96 18.09 7.96
C GLN A 245 -32.88 19.08 7.51
N GLY A 246 -32.09 18.72 6.49
CA GLY A 246 -31.00 19.53 5.99
C GLY A 246 -29.69 19.42 6.83
N LYS A 247 -29.66 18.58 7.88
CA LYS A 247 -28.49 18.36 8.69
C LYS A 247 -27.41 17.62 7.87
N LEU A 248 -26.18 18.06 8.01
CA LEU A 248 -25.02 17.50 7.30
C LEU A 248 -24.45 16.30 8.04
N TRP A 249 -24.13 15.24 7.30
CA TRP A 249 -23.54 13.99 7.75
C TRP A 249 -22.33 13.64 6.88
N VAL A 250 -21.43 12.83 7.43
CA VAL A 250 -20.26 12.29 6.72
C VAL A 250 -20.30 10.77 6.79
N GLY A 251 -20.15 10.12 5.65
CA GLY A 251 -19.91 8.69 5.55
C GLY A 251 -18.47 8.41 5.21
N GLU A 252 -17.80 7.57 6.01
CA GLU A 252 -16.44 7.14 5.79
C GLU A 252 -16.24 5.66 6.14
N SER A 253 -15.33 5.00 5.46
CA SER A 253 -14.85 3.67 5.84
C SER A 253 -13.41 3.82 6.34
N GLY A 254 -13.13 3.30 7.54
CA GLY A 254 -11.85 3.48 8.25
C GLY A 254 -11.96 4.36 9.48
N HIS A 255 -13.19 4.49 10.03
CA HIS A 255 -13.42 5.14 11.31
C HIS A 255 -13.00 4.21 12.45
N GLU A 256 -12.11 4.67 13.31
CA GLU A 256 -11.72 3.90 14.50
C GLU A 256 -12.78 4.05 15.60
N ASN A 257 -13.43 2.96 15.94
CA ASN A 257 -14.45 2.94 17.01
C ASN A 257 -13.80 2.93 18.41
N LYS A 258 -14.61 2.94 19.46
CA LYS A 258 -14.11 2.96 20.86
C LYS A 258 -13.34 1.70 21.26
N GLU A 259 -13.55 0.62 20.55
CA GLU A 259 -12.88 -0.68 20.72
C GLU A 259 -11.55 -0.75 19.93
N GLY A 260 -11.19 0.30 19.18
CA GLY A 260 -9.99 0.36 18.34
C GLY A 260 -10.11 -0.45 17.05
N GLN A 261 -11.33 -0.72 16.60
CA GLN A 261 -11.61 -1.40 15.33
C GLN A 261 -11.94 -0.37 14.25
N GLU A 262 -11.47 -0.61 13.05
CA GLU A 262 -11.80 0.20 11.90
C GLU A 262 -13.10 -0.30 11.25
N ILE A 263 -14.06 0.59 11.21
CA ILE A 263 -15.41 0.32 10.71
C ILE A 263 -15.85 1.37 9.67
N ILE A 264 -16.92 1.07 8.99
CA ILE A 264 -17.68 2.04 8.20
C ILE A 264 -18.59 2.81 9.15
N ALA A 265 -18.57 4.13 9.10
CA ALA A 265 -19.36 4.99 9.98
C ALA A 265 -20.10 6.08 9.21
N VAL A 266 -21.31 6.37 9.66
CA VAL A 266 -22.12 7.51 9.20
C VAL A 266 -22.32 8.46 10.38
N LEU A 267 -21.53 9.51 10.43
CA LEU A 267 -21.45 10.45 11.56
C LEU A 267 -22.09 11.79 11.23
N THR A 268 -22.57 12.50 12.26
CA THR A 268 -22.92 13.91 12.04
C THR A 268 -21.67 14.71 11.68
N TRP A 269 -21.81 15.74 10.85
CA TRP A 269 -20.68 16.61 10.51
C TRP A 269 -19.98 17.16 11.75
N ASP A 270 -20.71 17.58 12.76
CA ASP A 270 -20.16 18.18 13.97
C ASP A 270 -19.28 17.20 14.75
N ASP A 271 -19.71 15.94 14.87
CA ASP A 271 -18.93 14.89 15.56
C ASP A 271 -17.68 14.53 14.74
N TRP A 272 -17.84 14.34 13.44
CA TRP A 272 -16.75 14.06 12.52
C TRP A 272 -15.71 15.20 12.51
N TRP A 273 -16.19 16.45 12.33
CA TRP A 273 -15.32 17.63 12.29
C TRP A 273 -14.54 17.84 13.58
N LYS A 274 -15.19 17.63 14.73
CA LYS A 274 -14.53 17.68 16.03
C LYS A 274 -13.39 16.68 16.14
N GLN A 275 -13.55 15.47 15.60
CA GLN A 275 -12.50 14.46 15.56
C GLN A 275 -11.34 14.90 14.65
N GLN A 276 -11.63 15.43 13.46
CA GLN A 276 -10.58 15.93 12.56
C GLN A 276 -9.79 17.08 13.18
N LEU A 277 -10.41 17.97 13.93
CA LEU A 277 -9.72 19.05 14.63
C LEU A 277 -8.88 18.56 15.82
N ALA A 278 -9.24 17.44 16.40
CA ALA A 278 -8.53 16.83 17.52
C ALA A 278 -7.42 15.84 17.07
N ASP A 279 -7.34 15.55 15.77
CA ASP A 279 -6.40 14.58 15.23
C ASP A 279 -4.98 15.13 15.17
N ASP A 280 -4.08 14.56 15.98
CA ASP A 280 -2.68 14.91 16.04
C ASP A 280 -1.88 14.54 14.77
N ALA A 281 -2.48 13.78 13.84
CA ALA A 281 -1.83 13.39 12.59
C ALA A 281 -1.73 14.52 11.56
N ASN A 282 -2.14 15.73 11.92
CA ASN A 282 -2.16 16.93 11.08
C ASN A 282 -2.93 16.72 9.78
N PRO A 283 -4.24 16.49 9.86
CA PRO A 283 -5.04 16.20 8.67
C PRO A 283 -5.17 17.43 7.75
N HIS A 284 -5.12 17.15 6.47
CA HIS A 284 -5.44 18.09 5.39
C HIS A 284 -6.72 17.60 4.73
N ILE A 285 -7.71 18.49 4.56
CA ILE A 285 -9.02 18.10 4.07
C ILE A 285 -9.45 19.06 2.96
N VAL A 286 -9.84 18.48 1.83
CA VAL A 286 -10.43 19.19 0.71
C VAL A 286 -11.83 18.66 0.40
N VAL A 287 -12.71 19.56 -0.01
CA VAL A 287 -14.04 19.25 -0.51
C VAL A 287 -14.01 19.36 -2.04
N LEU A 288 -14.39 18.30 -2.72
CA LEU A 288 -14.53 18.21 -4.16
C LEU A 288 -16.04 18.27 -4.49
N PRO A 289 -16.60 19.45 -4.82
CA PRO A 289 -18.02 19.58 -5.07
C PRO A 289 -18.44 18.85 -6.35
N LEU A 290 -19.54 18.11 -6.30
CA LEU A 290 -20.11 17.54 -7.51
C LEU A 290 -20.51 18.64 -8.49
N SER A 291 -20.27 18.40 -9.79
CA SER A 291 -20.75 19.29 -10.85
C SER A 291 -22.28 19.36 -10.86
N SER A 292 -22.85 20.45 -11.38
CA SER A 292 -24.30 20.61 -11.49
C SER A 292 -24.95 19.41 -12.21
N ALA A 293 -24.33 18.93 -13.28
CA ALA A 293 -24.85 17.78 -14.04
C ALA A 293 -24.85 16.47 -13.23
N MET A 294 -23.88 16.28 -12.33
CA MET A 294 -23.83 15.11 -11.46
C MET A 294 -24.81 15.26 -10.29
N ARG A 295 -24.99 16.47 -9.76
CA ARG A 295 -26.01 16.72 -8.73
C ARG A 295 -27.43 16.46 -9.22
N GLU A 296 -27.74 16.79 -10.47
CA GLU A 296 -29.06 16.50 -11.09
C GLU A 296 -29.33 15.01 -11.21
N LYS A 297 -28.27 14.19 -11.35
CA LYS A 297 -28.39 12.72 -11.41
C LYS A 297 -28.40 12.06 -10.04
N PHE A 298 -27.91 12.75 -9.02
CA PHE A 298 -27.65 12.16 -7.70
C PHE A 298 -28.94 11.78 -6.98
N ASN A 299 -29.19 10.49 -6.84
CA ASN A 299 -30.31 9.95 -6.09
C ASN A 299 -29.98 9.92 -4.59
N LEU A 300 -30.40 10.94 -3.87
CA LEU A 300 -30.15 11.09 -2.43
C LEU A 300 -30.74 9.95 -1.59
N THR A 301 -31.91 9.44 -1.96
CA THR A 301 -32.56 8.33 -1.24
C THR A 301 -31.72 7.06 -1.33
N ALA A 302 -31.29 6.67 -2.53
CA ALA A 302 -30.46 5.49 -2.73
C ALA A 302 -29.09 5.65 -2.04
N ALA A 303 -28.49 6.85 -2.07
CA ALA A 303 -27.25 7.13 -1.35
C ALA A 303 -27.39 6.89 0.17
N TRP A 304 -28.49 7.36 0.77
CA TRP A 304 -28.78 7.14 2.17
C TRP A 304 -29.06 5.68 2.52
N GLU A 305 -29.84 5.01 1.68
CA GLU A 305 -30.10 3.56 1.85
C GLU A 305 -28.82 2.76 1.88
N TYR A 306 -27.93 3.03 0.92
CA TYR A 306 -26.60 2.37 0.88
C TYR A 306 -25.76 2.73 2.12
N ALA A 307 -25.59 4.01 2.44
CA ALA A 307 -24.81 4.47 3.57
C ALA A 307 -25.23 3.79 4.88
N ARG A 308 -26.54 3.79 5.16
CA ARG A 308 -27.12 3.14 6.35
C ARG A 308 -26.95 1.62 6.34
N SER A 309 -27.00 0.98 5.18
CA SER A 309 -26.83 -0.46 5.05
C SER A 309 -25.41 -0.91 5.36
N MET A 310 -24.44 0.00 5.23
CA MET A 310 -23.03 -0.25 5.46
C MET A 310 -22.53 0.20 6.83
N ASP A 311 -23.28 1.06 7.53
CA ASP A 311 -22.90 1.58 8.84
C ASP A 311 -22.63 0.47 9.86
N GLY A 312 -21.50 0.56 10.57
CA GLY A 312 -21.03 -0.43 11.54
C GLY A 312 -20.34 -1.67 10.95
N LYS A 313 -20.26 -1.81 9.62
CA LYS A 313 -19.53 -2.92 8.97
C LYS A 313 -18.03 -2.71 9.03
N PRO A 314 -17.23 -3.79 8.94
CA PRO A 314 -15.77 -3.70 9.02
C PRO A 314 -15.18 -2.99 7.80
N TYR A 315 -13.97 -2.47 7.98
CA TYR A 315 -13.14 -1.93 6.90
C TYR A 315 -12.67 -3.04 5.95
N GLY A 316 -12.72 -2.79 4.66
CA GLY A 316 -12.32 -3.74 3.61
C GLY A 316 -10.82 -3.70 3.30
N TYR A 317 -9.97 -4.23 4.17
CA TYR A 317 -8.52 -4.28 3.94
C TYR A 317 -8.12 -5.01 2.66
N HIS A 318 -8.88 -6.04 2.27
CA HIS A 318 -8.64 -6.78 1.05
C HIS A 318 -8.79 -5.88 -0.19
N ASN A 319 -9.82 -5.03 -0.27
CA ASN A 319 -9.95 -4.08 -1.39
C ASN A 319 -8.72 -3.17 -1.48
N MET A 320 -8.30 -2.62 -0.34
CA MET A 320 -7.12 -1.76 -0.28
C MET A 320 -5.86 -2.50 -0.79
N ILE A 321 -5.59 -3.71 -0.28
CA ILE A 321 -4.40 -4.47 -0.62
C ILE A 321 -4.39 -4.83 -2.11
N PHE A 322 -5.48 -5.37 -2.64
CA PHE A 322 -5.53 -5.80 -4.03
C PHE A 322 -5.54 -4.63 -5.00
N SER A 323 -6.23 -3.54 -4.69
CA SER A 323 -6.16 -2.31 -5.49
C SER A 323 -4.74 -1.72 -5.54
N TRP A 324 -3.93 -1.90 -4.49
CA TRP A 324 -2.53 -1.47 -4.50
C TRP A 324 -1.62 -2.40 -5.29
N ILE A 325 -1.84 -3.72 -5.21
CA ILE A 325 -1.07 -4.72 -5.95
C ILE A 325 -1.33 -4.57 -7.45
N ASP A 326 -2.58 -4.37 -7.81
CA ASP A 326 -3.03 -4.22 -9.18
C ASP A 326 -3.05 -2.76 -9.68
N THR A 327 -2.46 -1.85 -8.94
CA THR A 327 -2.34 -0.46 -9.41
C THR A 327 -1.44 -0.43 -10.65
N PRO A 328 -1.94 -0.12 -11.86
CA PRO A 328 -1.14 -0.33 -13.04
C PRO A 328 -0.34 0.90 -13.37
N VAL A 329 -0.70 1.79 -14.01
CA VAL A 329 0.01 2.88 -14.66
C VAL A 329 0.32 3.97 -13.64
N ASP A 330 1.51 4.52 -13.71
CA ASP A 330 1.97 5.65 -12.89
C ASP A 330 2.36 5.32 -11.45
N ASN A 331 2.58 4.06 -11.12
CA ASN A 331 3.21 3.72 -9.85
C ASN A 331 4.61 4.29 -9.76
N TYR A 332 4.90 4.91 -8.64
CA TYR A 332 6.25 5.40 -8.35
C TYR A 332 7.23 4.28 -8.04
N PRO A 333 6.89 3.24 -7.25
CA PRO A 333 7.69 2.03 -7.23
C PRO A 333 7.40 1.19 -8.48
N PRO A 334 8.37 0.36 -8.91
CA PRO A 334 8.09 -0.66 -9.90
C PRO A 334 7.02 -1.63 -9.40
N GLN A 335 6.31 -2.28 -10.32
CA GLN A 335 5.36 -3.33 -9.97
C GLN A 335 6.01 -4.35 -9.03
N LEU A 336 5.26 -4.78 -8.01
CA LEU A 336 5.75 -5.76 -7.05
C LEU A 336 5.86 -7.14 -7.72
N ASP A 337 6.99 -7.79 -7.50
CA ASP A 337 7.20 -9.17 -7.91
C ASP A 337 6.25 -10.12 -7.16
N SER A 338 5.61 -11.06 -7.87
CA SER A 338 4.64 -11.99 -7.30
C SER A 338 5.21 -12.85 -6.17
N ASN A 339 6.49 -13.25 -6.28
CA ASN A 339 7.17 -13.98 -5.21
C ASN A 339 7.37 -13.09 -3.97
N LEU A 340 7.63 -11.79 -4.16
CA LEU A 340 7.69 -10.83 -3.05
C LEU A 340 6.33 -10.69 -2.38
N VAL A 341 5.26 -10.55 -3.15
CA VAL A 341 3.89 -10.49 -2.61
C VAL A 341 3.58 -11.73 -1.81
N ALA A 342 3.82 -12.94 -2.36
CA ALA A 342 3.63 -14.19 -1.63
C ALA A 342 4.44 -14.25 -0.34
N SER A 343 5.68 -13.73 -0.35
CA SER A 343 6.54 -13.68 0.84
C SER A 343 5.97 -12.75 1.91
N VAL A 344 5.50 -11.56 1.52
CA VAL A 344 4.86 -10.60 2.44
C VAL A 344 3.59 -11.19 3.03
N LEU A 345 2.74 -11.79 2.22
CA LEU A 345 1.52 -12.46 2.67
C LEU A 345 1.84 -13.61 3.64
N THR A 346 2.90 -14.38 3.38
CA THR A 346 3.37 -15.44 4.28
C THR A 346 3.80 -14.91 5.64
N VAL A 347 4.59 -13.84 5.67
CA VAL A 347 5.01 -13.21 6.93
C VAL A 347 3.80 -12.72 7.71
N TRP A 348 2.88 -12.04 7.04
CA TRP A 348 1.70 -11.49 7.69
C TRP A 348 0.78 -12.59 8.23
N THR A 349 0.57 -13.65 7.45
CA THR A 349 -0.23 -14.82 7.88
C THR A 349 0.32 -15.43 9.17
N ARG A 350 1.64 -15.41 9.35
CA ARG A 350 2.26 -15.90 10.59
C ARG A 350 2.10 -14.95 11.77
N LEU A 351 2.19 -13.66 11.50
CA LEU A 351 2.08 -12.64 12.55
C LEU A 351 0.65 -12.45 13.01
N GLN A 352 -0.32 -12.56 12.11
CA GLN A 352 -1.72 -12.32 12.40
C GLN A 352 -2.64 -13.26 11.59
N PRO A 353 -2.70 -14.57 11.95
CA PRO A 353 -3.40 -15.58 11.16
C PRO A 353 -4.90 -15.33 11.02
N GLU A 354 -5.55 -14.78 12.04
CA GLU A 354 -7.00 -14.47 11.98
C GLU A 354 -7.30 -13.34 10.99
N TYR A 355 -6.45 -12.31 10.96
CA TYR A 355 -6.57 -11.23 9.97
C TYR A 355 -6.26 -11.70 8.55
N ALA A 356 -5.26 -12.57 8.41
CA ALA A 356 -4.85 -13.07 7.10
C ALA A 356 -5.98 -13.83 6.39
N ALA A 357 -6.76 -14.63 7.12
CA ALA A 357 -7.89 -15.35 6.56
C ALA A 357 -8.90 -14.39 5.92
N ASN A 358 -9.16 -13.24 6.56
CA ASN A 358 -10.13 -12.26 6.11
C ASN A 358 -9.56 -11.23 5.12
N MET A 359 -8.23 -11.04 5.11
CA MET A 359 -7.59 -10.01 4.29
C MET A 359 -7.24 -10.48 2.88
N TRP A 360 -6.71 -11.68 2.73
CA TRP A 360 -6.25 -12.16 1.42
C TRP A 360 -6.58 -13.63 1.10
N ASN A 361 -6.57 -14.55 2.07
CA ASN A 361 -6.87 -15.93 1.75
C ASN A 361 -8.29 -16.09 1.19
N GLU A 362 -9.27 -15.42 1.81
CA GLU A 362 -10.64 -15.46 1.32
C GLU A 362 -10.80 -14.75 -0.02
N ALA A 363 -10.15 -13.59 -0.20
CA ALA A 363 -10.16 -12.85 -1.45
C ALA A 363 -9.51 -13.63 -2.60
N LEU A 364 -8.43 -14.37 -2.33
CA LEU A 364 -7.80 -15.26 -3.31
C LEU A 364 -8.65 -16.48 -3.62
N ASN A 365 -9.29 -17.08 -2.60
CA ASN A 365 -10.25 -18.17 -2.80
C ASN A 365 -11.41 -17.74 -3.70
N LYS A 366 -11.94 -16.52 -3.52
CA LYS A 366 -13.01 -15.99 -4.39
C LYS A 366 -12.56 -15.85 -5.84
N ARG A 367 -11.33 -15.39 -6.07
CA ARG A 367 -10.74 -15.31 -7.42
C ARG A 367 -10.60 -16.66 -8.09
N LEU A 368 -10.36 -17.72 -7.31
CA LEU A 368 -10.27 -19.10 -7.78
C LEU A 368 -11.62 -19.83 -7.79
N ASP A 369 -12.69 -19.24 -7.27
CA ASP A 369 -13.95 -19.96 -7.02
C ASP A 369 -13.73 -21.22 -6.14
N THR A 370 -12.95 -21.03 -5.05
CA THR A 370 -12.66 -22.05 -4.03
C THR A 370 -13.04 -21.53 -2.65
N GLN A 371 -12.91 -22.37 -1.63
CA GLN A 371 -13.21 -22.00 -0.25
C GLN A 371 -12.21 -22.66 0.71
N GLY A 372 -11.76 -21.88 1.73
CA GLY A 372 -11.01 -22.41 2.87
C GLY A 372 -9.57 -22.83 2.56
N LEU A 373 -9.05 -22.53 1.36
CA LEU A 373 -7.64 -22.77 1.07
C LEU A 373 -6.78 -21.69 1.77
N ASP A 374 -5.70 -22.13 2.40
CA ASP A 374 -4.62 -21.23 2.83
C ASP A 374 -3.76 -20.79 1.62
N LEU A 375 -2.84 -19.85 1.83
CA LEU A 375 -2.00 -19.34 0.74
C LEU A 375 -1.25 -20.43 -0.03
N PRO A 376 -0.60 -21.43 0.61
CA PRO A 376 -0.01 -22.54 -0.11
C PRO A 376 -1.03 -23.36 -0.94
N GLY A 377 -2.21 -23.57 -0.40
CA GLY A 377 -3.31 -24.26 -1.09
C GLY A 377 -3.78 -23.48 -2.31
N VAL A 378 -3.97 -22.17 -2.17
CA VAL A 378 -4.34 -21.26 -3.26
C VAL A 378 -3.30 -21.31 -4.37
N MET A 379 -2.01 -21.20 -4.05
CA MET A 379 -0.93 -21.20 -5.05
C MET A 379 -0.89 -22.53 -5.82
N ARG A 380 -1.03 -23.67 -5.15
CA ARG A 380 -1.10 -24.99 -5.81
C ARG A 380 -2.33 -25.15 -6.70
N GLU A 381 -3.48 -24.69 -6.22
CA GLU A 381 -4.72 -24.77 -7.00
C GLU A 381 -4.69 -23.86 -8.23
N ALA A 382 -4.19 -22.64 -8.09
CA ALA A 382 -3.98 -21.71 -9.21
C ALA A 382 -3.10 -22.35 -10.28
N GLU A 383 -1.97 -22.94 -9.87
CA GLU A 383 -1.07 -23.62 -10.77
C GLU A 383 -1.69 -24.84 -11.44
N HIS A 384 -2.40 -25.68 -10.67
CA HIS A 384 -3.13 -26.84 -11.22
C HIS A 384 -4.12 -26.42 -12.34
N ARG A 385 -4.68 -25.21 -12.23
CA ARG A 385 -5.54 -24.61 -13.27
C ARG A 385 -4.75 -23.90 -14.38
N GLY A 386 -3.45 -23.83 -14.29
CA GLY A 386 -2.59 -23.11 -15.24
C GLY A 386 -2.70 -21.60 -15.14
N ILE A 387 -3.08 -21.07 -13.97
CA ILE A 387 -3.17 -19.65 -13.67
C ILE A 387 -1.91 -19.25 -12.90
N PRO A 388 -0.98 -18.47 -13.49
CA PRO A 388 0.16 -17.90 -12.76
C PRO A 388 -0.31 -17.05 -11.56
N PHE A 389 0.48 -17.03 -10.49
CA PHE A 389 0.07 -16.32 -9.28
C PHE A 389 -0.11 -14.81 -9.52
N GLU A 390 0.71 -14.20 -10.37
CA GLU A 390 0.55 -12.82 -10.83
C GLU A 390 -0.78 -12.57 -11.56
N GLU A 391 -1.23 -13.52 -12.39
CA GLU A 391 -2.53 -13.42 -13.05
C GLU A 391 -3.68 -13.58 -12.06
N LEU A 392 -3.52 -14.45 -11.05
CA LEU A 392 -4.50 -14.60 -9.98
C LEU A 392 -4.67 -13.30 -9.19
N LEU A 393 -3.56 -12.63 -8.85
CA LEU A 393 -3.58 -11.35 -8.13
C LEU A 393 -4.26 -10.25 -8.94
N ALA A 394 -4.19 -10.30 -10.26
CA ALA A 394 -4.75 -9.32 -11.18
C ALA A 394 -6.21 -9.59 -11.57
N ILE A 395 -6.84 -10.67 -11.08
CA ILE A 395 -8.26 -10.92 -11.31
C ILE A 395 -9.08 -9.87 -10.54
N PRO A 396 -9.91 -9.04 -11.24
CA PRO A 396 -10.65 -7.98 -10.59
C PRO A 396 -11.60 -8.48 -9.50
N GLU A 397 -11.64 -7.77 -8.38
CA GLU A 397 -12.62 -8.01 -7.34
C GLU A 397 -13.99 -7.49 -7.78
N LYS A 398 -15.05 -8.25 -7.47
CA LYS A 398 -16.41 -7.85 -7.83
C LYS A 398 -17.09 -7.15 -6.66
N ASP A 399 -17.78 -6.05 -6.94
CA ASP A 399 -18.50 -5.26 -5.94
C ASP A 399 -19.59 -6.05 -5.19
N ASP A 400 -20.06 -7.16 -5.75
CA ASP A 400 -21.07 -8.05 -5.16
C ASP A 400 -20.48 -9.16 -4.27
N TRP A 401 -19.17 -9.28 -4.18
CA TRP A 401 -18.55 -10.27 -3.31
C TRP A 401 -18.84 -9.98 -1.84
N ILE A 402 -19.20 -11.03 -1.12
CA ILE A 402 -19.48 -11.00 0.31
C ILE A 402 -18.49 -11.96 0.97
N TYR A 403 -17.81 -11.48 1.98
CA TYR A 403 -16.83 -12.23 2.75
C TYR A 403 -17.43 -12.83 4.02
N SER A 404 -16.68 -13.65 4.75
CA SER A 404 -17.16 -14.33 5.95
C SER A 404 -17.55 -13.36 7.07
N ASP A 405 -16.93 -12.18 7.14
CA ASP A 405 -17.27 -11.09 8.06
C ASP A 405 -18.42 -10.19 7.55
N GLY A 406 -18.97 -10.51 6.41
CA GLY A 406 -20.02 -9.76 5.75
C GLY A 406 -19.51 -8.87 4.60
N LYS A 407 -20.29 -7.87 4.25
CA LYS A 407 -19.91 -6.89 3.24
C LYS A 407 -19.00 -5.84 3.92
N SER A 408 -17.80 -5.66 3.38
CA SER A 408 -16.81 -4.68 3.84
C SER A 408 -16.23 -3.96 2.63
N THR A 409 -15.79 -2.71 2.78
CA THR A 409 -15.18 -1.93 1.69
C THR A 409 -14.07 -1.03 2.21
N SER A 410 -13.08 -0.74 1.37
CA SER A 410 -12.11 0.34 1.62
C SER A 410 -12.77 1.72 1.57
N CYS A 411 -12.06 2.75 2.00
CA CYS A 411 -12.59 4.12 2.01
C CYS A 411 -13.06 4.59 0.63
N VAL A 412 -12.26 4.37 -0.40
CA VAL A 412 -12.58 4.80 -1.76
C VAL A 412 -13.70 3.96 -2.38
N ALA A 413 -13.67 2.64 -2.19
CA ALA A 413 -14.72 1.75 -2.68
C ALA A 413 -16.07 2.08 -2.05
N PHE A 414 -16.11 2.45 -0.77
CA PHE A 414 -17.32 2.88 -0.09
C PHE A 414 -17.93 4.13 -0.73
N VAL A 415 -17.12 5.15 -1.01
CA VAL A 415 -17.59 6.38 -1.67
C VAL A 415 -18.07 6.10 -3.09
N LEU A 416 -17.29 5.35 -3.87
CA LEU A 416 -17.64 5.09 -5.27
C LEU A 416 -18.83 4.15 -5.41
N GLN A 417 -19.00 3.19 -4.52
CA GLN A 417 -20.20 2.35 -4.50
C GLN A 417 -21.45 3.20 -4.16
N MET A 418 -21.34 4.13 -3.22
CA MET A 418 -22.41 5.10 -2.97
C MET A 418 -22.75 5.88 -4.25
N TYR A 419 -21.74 6.29 -5.04
CA TYR A 419 -21.98 6.97 -6.32
C TYR A 419 -22.64 6.06 -7.36
N LYS A 420 -22.33 4.76 -7.38
CA LYS A 420 -23.04 3.78 -8.23
C LYS A 420 -24.51 3.71 -7.85
N GLU A 421 -24.82 3.52 -6.58
CA GLU A 421 -26.19 3.44 -6.05
C GLU A 421 -26.95 4.75 -6.28
N ALA A 422 -26.27 5.89 -6.14
CA ALA A 422 -26.84 7.21 -6.42
C ALA A 422 -27.01 7.53 -7.92
N GLY A 423 -26.60 6.62 -8.83
CA GLY A 423 -26.82 6.73 -10.27
C GLY A 423 -25.82 7.57 -11.05
N LEU A 424 -24.67 7.97 -10.45
CA LEU A 424 -23.69 8.83 -11.12
C LEU A 424 -22.97 8.13 -12.29
N PHE A 425 -22.79 6.82 -12.23
CA PHE A 425 -22.22 6.05 -13.32
C PHE A 425 -23.20 5.72 -14.45
N GLY A 426 -24.52 5.91 -14.22
CA GLY A 426 -25.55 5.63 -15.22
C GLY A 426 -25.47 4.21 -15.75
N GLU A 427 -25.48 4.04 -17.08
CA GLU A 427 -25.43 2.73 -17.74
C GLU A 427 -24.10 1.99 -17.52
N LEU A 428 -23.02 2.69 -17.14
CA LEU A 428 -21.71 2.10 -16.88
C LEU A 428 -21.64 1.39 -15.53
N ALA A 429 -22.62 1.59 -14.63
CA ALA A 429 -22.57 1.05 -13.26
C ALA A 429 -22.37 -0.45 -13.21
N SER A 430 -22.96 -1.21 -14.16
CA SER A 430 -22.82 -2.68 -14.22
C SER A 430 -21.50 -3.18 -14.81
N SER A 431 -20.75 -2.30 -15.48
CA SER A 431 -19.47 -2.63 -16.14
C SER A 431 -18.25 -2.10 -15.42
N ILE A 432 -18.41 -1.56 -14.22
CA ILE A 432 -17.32 -0.99 -13.41
C ILE A 432 -17.35 -1.66 -12.04
N GLN A 433 -16.19 -2.13 -11.56
CA GLN A 433 -15.99 -2.65 -10.21
C GLN A 433 -15.23 -1.60 -9.39
N VAL A 434 -15.91 -0.91 -8.49
CA VAL A 434 -15.31 0.21 -7.74
C VAL A 434 -14.39 -0.26 -6.60
N THR A 435 -14.45 -1.53 -6.22
CA THR A 435 -13.55 -2.17 -5.27
C THR A 435 -12.10 -2.17 -5.74
N GLU A 436 -11.85 -2.10 -7.04
CA GLU A 436 -10.51 -2.06 -7.64
C GLU A 436 -9.91 -0.64 -7.71
N PHE A 437 -10.69 0.40 -7.38
CA PHE A 437 -10.24 1.79 -7.54
C PHE A 437 -9.33 2.23 -6.39
N THR A 438 -8.30 3.00 -6.76
CA THR A 438 -7.50 3.77 -5.80
C THR A 438 -8.13 5.15 -5.57
N ILE A 439 -7.66 5.85 -4.54
CA ILE A 439 -8.09 7.23 -4.27
C ILE A 439 -7.76 8.16 -5.45
N ARG A 440 -6.65 7.90 -6.16
CA ARG A 440 -6.29 8.65 -7.36
C ARG A 440 -7.36 8.52 -8.43
N ASP A 441 -7.78 7.30 -8.73
CA ASP A 441 -8.81 7.05 -9.74
C ASP A 441 -10.11 7.79 -9.39
N ALA A 442 -10.48 7.81 -8.12
CA ALA A 442 -11.70 8.48 -7.66
C ALA A 442 -11.68 9.99 -7.89
N TYR A 443 -10.60 10.70 -7.49
CA TYR A 443 -10.57 12.15 -7.68
C TYR A 443 -10.28 12.58 -9.13
N MET A 444 -9.77 11.67 -9.96
CA MET A 444 -9.61 11.91 -11.40
C MET A 444 -10.94 11.87 -12.15
N LEU A 445 -11.98 11.18 -11.63
CA LEU A 445 -13.28 11.11 -12.29
C LEU A 445 -13.84 12.49 -12.60
N SER A 446 -14.36 12.66 -13.81
CA SER A 446 -14.94 13.94 -14.27
C SER A 446 -16.34 14.20 -13.70
N PHE A 447 -16.51 13.94 -12.39
CA PHE A 447 -17.77 14.15 -11.66
C PHE A 447 -17.88 15.52 -10.99
N PHE A 448 -16.75 16.17 -10.77
CA PHE A 448 -16.65 17.33 -9.92
C PHE A 448 -16.79 18.66 -10.68
N GLU A 449 -16.96 19.76 -9.93
CA GLU A 449 -17.09 21.10 -10.52
C GLU A 449 -15.76 21.55 -11.14
N LYS A 450 -15.83 22.00 -12.39
CA LYS A 450 -14.65 22.51 -13.15
C LYS A 450 -14.57 24.04 -13.14
N ASN A 451 -15.70 24.69 -12.91
CA ASN A 451 -15.78 26.13 -12.99
C ASN A 451 -15.54 26.76 -11.62
N SER A 452 -14.35 27.32 -11.43
CA SER A 452 -13.97 27.98 -10.17
C SER A 452 -14.93 29.11 -9.76
N SER A 453 -15.64 29.74 -10.71
CA SER A 453 -16.63 30.78 -10.39
C SER A 453 -17.89 30.24 -9.70
N ARG A 454 -18.11 28.92 -9.73
CA ARG A 454 -19.22 28.26 -9.02
C ARG A 454 -18.85 27.77 -7.64
N LEU A 455 -17.55 27.77 -7.31
CA LEU A 455 -17.11 27.44 -5.97
C LEU A 455 -17.53 28.56 -4.99
N PRO A 456 -17.78 28.21 -3.71
CA PRO A 456 -18.05 29.20 -2.67
C PRO A 456 -16.94 30.25 -2.58
N LYS A 457 -17.28 31.47 -2.23
CA LYS A 457 -16.32 32.59 -2.18
C LYS A 457 -15.21 32.43 -1.17
N TRP A 458 -15.44 31.66 -0.11
CA TRP A 458 -14.40 31.33 0.89
C TRP A 458 -13.36 30.33 0.37
N CYS A 459 -13.77 29.50 -0.60
CA CYS A 459 -12.91 28.56 -1.28
C CYS A 459 -11.82 29.36 -2.01
N ASN A 460 -10.59 29.06 -1.80
CA ASN A 460 -9.45 29.74 -2.40
C ASN A 460 -9.22 31.20 -1.97
N ALA A 461 -9.87 31.71 -0.92
CA ALA A 461 -9.68 33.07 -0.47
C ALA A 461 -8.20 33.41 -0.12
N HIS A 462 -7.40 32.40 0.17
CA HIS A 462 -6.01 32.53 0.59
C HIS A 462 -5.03 31.67 -0.22
N ASP A 463 -5.50 31.01 -1.29
CA ASP A 463 -4.67 30.11 -2.13
C ASP A 463 -4.23 30.85 -3.42
N ASP A 464 -2.93 30.90 -3.67
CA ASP A 464 -2.34 31.48 -4.88
C ASP A 464 -1.33 30.49 -5.51
N PRO A 465 -1.59 29.99 -6.72
CA PRO A 465 -2.81 30.12 -7.51
C PRO A 465 -4.00 29.39 -6.86
N PRO A 466 -5.27 29.74 -7.17
CA PRO A 466 -6.41 29.10 -6.58
C PRO A 466 -6.48 27.61 -6.92
N LEU A 467 -6.92 26.79 -5.96
CA LEU A 467 -7.19 25.38 -6.17
C LEU A 467 -8.49 25.20 -6.99
N PRO A 468 -8.64 24.15 -7.79
CA PRO A 468 -9.87 23.86 -8.51
C PRO A 468 -10.98 23.28 -7.61
N PHE A 469 -10.73 23.12 -6.33
CA PHE A 469 -11.61 22.58 -5.27
C PHE A 469 -11.38 23.35 -3.97
N CYS A 470 -12.08 23.02 -2.89
CA CYS A 470 -12.09 23.80 -1.66
C CYS A 470 -11.32 23.12 -0.53
N GLN A 471 -10.19 23.68 -0.11
CA GLN A 471 -9.49 23.17 1.06
C GLN A 471 -10.03 23.83 2.35
N ILE A 472 -10.53 22.99 3.27
CA ILE A 472 -11.15 23.43 4.53
C ILE A 472 -10.22 23.31 5.74
N LEU A 473 -9.24 22.38 5.70
CA LEU A 473 -8.28 22.16 6.77
C LEU A 473 -6.90 21.82 6.20
N GLY A 474 -5.84 22.12 6.97
CA GLY A 474 -4.47 21.71 6.71
C GLY A 474 -3.48 22.86 6.60
N THR A 475 -2.29 22.63 7.12
CA THR A 475 -1.17 23.60 7.16
C THR A 475 -0.45 23.73 5.81
N TYR A 476 -0.59 22.75 4.95
CA TYR A 476 -0.03 22.76 3.59
C TYR A 476 -1.15 22.70 2.55
N ARG A 477 -0.86 23.28 1.39
CA ARG A 477 -1.71 23.19 0.22
C ARG A 477 -1.78 21.75 -0.26
N MET A 478 -3.00 21.23 -0.42
CA MET A 478 -3.25 19.88 -0.89
C MET A 478 -3.56 19.90 -2.40
N GLU A 479 -2.59 19.53 -3.20
CA GLU A 479 -2.76 19.41 -4.65
C GLU A 479 -3.22 17.99 -4.99
N LEU A 480 -4.09 17.85 -5.98
CA LEU A 480 -4.56 16.58 -6.52
C LEU A 480 -4.27 16.56 -8.04
N PRO A 481 -3.11 16.04 -8.46
CA PRO A 481 -2.76 15.96 -9.88
C PRO A 481 -3.81 15.18 -10.66
N ASP A 482 -4.07 15.62 -11.89
CA ASP A 482 -5.07 15.04 -12.79
C ASP A 482 -6.53 15.07 -12.26
N TYR A 483 -6.79 15.89 -11.24
CA TYR A 483 -8.12 16.11 -10.71
C TYR A 483 -9.16 16.35 -11.81
N ASN A 484 -10.26 15.56 -11.79
CA ASN A 484 -11.44 15.79 -12.61
C ASN A 484 -11.18 15.72 -14.13
N THR A 485 -10.25 14.90 -14.57
CA THR A 485 -9.85 14.76 -15.98
C THR A 485 -10.39 13.52 -16.68
N LEU A 486 -10.71 12.46 -15.91
CA LEU A 486 -11.06 11.16 -16.44
C LEU A 486 -12.58 10.99 -16.60
N VAL A 487 -13.03 10.83 -17.84
CA VAL A 487 -14.43 10.47 -18.11
C VAL A 487 -14.58 8.97 -17.89
N PRO A 488 -15.56 8.50 -17.08
CA PRO A 488 -15.79 7.07 -16.88
C PRO A 488 -16.03 6.34 -18.21
N TYR A 489 -15.52 5.12 -18.31
CA TYR A 489 -15.71 4.23 -19.46
C TYR A 489 -15.93 2.79 -18.97
N ALA A 490 -16.51 1.95 -19.83
CA ALA A 490 -16.79 0.55 -19.48
C ALA A 490 -15.53 -0.21 -19.13
N SER A 491 -15.57 -1.01 -18.07
CA SER A 491 -14.47 -1.85 -17.58
C SER A 491 -13.19 -1.06 -17.29
N MET A 492 -13.33 0.17 -16.80
CA MET A 492 -12.18 1.00 -16.46
C MET A 492 -11.40 0.51 -15.23
N ASP A 493 -11.99 -0.41 -14.47
CA ASP A 493 -11.39 -1.18 -13.39
C ASP A 493 -10.55 -2.36 -13.89
N GLU A 494 -10.92 -2.93 -15.05
CA GLU A 494 -10.11 -3.94 -15.70
C GLU A 494 -8.88 -3.29 -16.30
N ARG A 495 -7.87 -3.18 -15.48
CA ARG A 495 -6.59 -2.66 -15.90
C ARG A 495 -5.92 -3.75 -16.71
N CYS A 496 -5.84 -3.55 -17.99
CA CYS A 496 -5.04 -4.42 -18.83
C CYS A 496 -3.66 -4.56 -18.24
N PRO A 497 -3.14 -5.79 -18.09
CA PRO A 497 -1.83 -6.00 -17.53
C PRO A 497 -0.83 -5.18 -18.33
N SER A 498 -0.34 -4.11 -17.74
CA SER A 498 0.74 -3.34 -18.31
C SER A 498 2.00 -4.16 -18.15
N VAL A 499 2.62 -4.52 -19.25
CA VAL A 499 3.87 -5.28 -19.23
C VAL A 499 5.04 -4.33 -19.00
N PRO A 500 5.89 -4.58 -17.97
CA PRO A 500 7.14 -3.83 -17.83
C PRO A 500 7.99 -3.92 -19.11
N PRO A 501 8.81 -2.93 -19.47
CA PRO A 501 9.13 -1.73 -18.70
C PRO A 501 8.23 -0.53 -18.93
N ASP A 502 7.39 -0.54 -19.95
CA ASP A 502 6.75 0.69 -20.45
C ASP A 502 5.33 0.89 -19.89
N TYR A 503 4.82 -0.04 -19.07
CA TYR A 503 3.45 0.02 -18.51
C TYR A 503 2.43 0.54 -19.53
N TYR A 504 2.51 0.00 -20.72
CA TYR A 504 1.66 0.39 -21.85
C TYR A 504 0.28 -0.25 -21.71
N ARG A 505 -0.75 0.57 -21.74
CA ARG A 505 -2.15 0.12 -21.77
C ARG A 505 -2.56 -0.10 -23.23
N PRO A 506 -2.90 -1.33 -23.65
CA PRO A 506 -3.37 -1.56 -25.00
C PRO A 506 -4.64 -0.75 -25.29
N SER A 507 -4.78 -0.28 -26.54
CA SER A 507 -6.01 0.38 -26.97
C SER A 507 -7.16 -0.61 -26.90
N GLY A 508 -8.17 -0.31 -26.09
CA GLY A 508 -9.34 -1.16 -25.91
C GLY A 508 -9.48 -1.71 -24.49
N CYS A 509 -8.53 -1.38 -23.61
CA CYS A 509 -8.63 -1.64 -22.16
C CYS A 509 -9.09 -0.45 -21.36
#